data_4bef26981a783fcf1dc8c93dd18da138
#
_entry.id   4bef26981a783fcf1dc8c93dd18da138
#
_cell.length_a   1.000
_cell.length_b   1.000
_cell.length_c   1.000
_cell.angle_alpha   90.00
_cell.angle_beta   90.00
_cell.angle_gamma   90.00
#
_symmetry.space_group_name_H-M   'P 1'
#
loop_
_entity.id
_entity.type
_entity.pdbx_description
1 polymer ?
#
loop_
_entity_poly.entity_id
_entity_poly.type
_entity_poly.pdbx_seq_one_letter_code
_entity_poly.pdbx_strand_id
1 'polypeptide(L)'
;MKMQIKGILFDFDGTIANTIDLIIATFEHTCREVLGFTPEREKIVATFGLPLPEAMIALSGKPELVETMRDAYREYNNAHHDDMIRPIPGVKETLEQLKAQGIKLAVVTSKKPPMLRRGLDCLQLTQYFDATIALGDTKESKPHPEPMLAACAKLGLQPEECLCVGDSPFDLQSGRSAGAKTVAVRYTAFGWEKLLEEGRPDFVIARPQELLEIVGK
;
A
#
# COMPACT_ATOMS: atom_id res chain seq x y z
N MET A 1 25.70 -17.02 -5.85
CA MET A 1 25.60 -15.74 -6.58
C MET A 1 24.97 -14.72 -5.66
N LYS A 2 25.54 -13.49 -5.53
CA LYS A 2 24.84 -12.41 -4.83
C LYS A 2 23.56 -12.10 -5.60
N MET A 3 22.43 -12.05 -4.91
CA MET A 3 21.15 -11.68 -5.50
C MET A 3 21.17 -10.16 -5.75
N GLN A 4 21.14 -9.76 -7.01
CA GLN A 4 21.13 -8.35 -7.37
C GLN A 4 19.68 -7.89 -7.48
N ILE A 5 19.27 -6.98 -6.60
CA ILE A 5 17.96 -6.34 -6.68
C ILE A 5 17.94 -5.39 -7.89
N LYS A 6 16.95 -5.56 -8.75
CA LYS A 6 16.74 -4.77 -9.97
C LYS A 6 15.40 -4.04 -9.98
N GLY A 7 14.48 -4.41 -9.08
CA GLY A 7 13.17 -3.79 -8.99
C GLY A 7 12.66 -3.67 -7.56
N ILE A 8 11.79 -2.69 -7.33
CA ILE A 8 11.08 -2.53 -6.07
C ILE A 8 9.59 -2.35 -6.35
N LEU A 9 8.78 -3.14 -5.63
CA LEU A 9 7.33 -3.14 -5.67
C LEU A 9 6.83 -2.50 -4.38
N PHE A 10 6.31 -1.28 -4.48
CA PHE A 10 5.84 -0.52 -3.33
C PHE A 10 4.33 -0.65 -3.17
N ASP A 11 3.84 -0.84 -1.96
CA ASP A 11 2.48 -0.43 -1.65
C ASP A 11 2.38 1.11 -1.67
N PHE A 12 1.15 1.63 -1.73
CA PHE A 12 0.89 3.07 -1.80
C PHE A 12 0.55 3.67 -0.43
N ASP A 13 -0.58 3.24 0.15
CA ASP A 13 -1.13 3.83 1.37
C ASP A 13 -0.32 3.39 2.60
N GLY A 14 0.26 4.33 3.35
CA GLY A 14 1.11 4.02 4.50
C GLY A 14 2.56 3.64 4.16
N THR A 15 2.89 3.47 2.88
CA THR A 15 4.24 3.06 2.43
C THR A 15 4.97 4.18 1.70
N ILE A 16 4.40 4.74 0.63
CA ILE A 16 4.96 5.90 -0.08
C ILE A 16 4.13 7.17 0.12
N ALA A 17 2.85 7.02 0.43
CA ALA A 17 1.92 8.10 0.74
C ALA A 17 1.43 7.98 2.18
N ASN A 18 1.53 9.06 2.94
CA ASN A 18 0.87 9.20 4.24
C ASN A 18 -0.60 9.55 3.99
N THR A 19 -1.45 8.53 3.97
CA THR A 19 -2.90 8.60 3.76
C THR A 19 -3.68 8.10 4.97
N ILE A 20 -2.99 7.69 6.02
CA ILE A 20 -3.57 7.00 7.19
C ILE A 20 -4.64 7.85 7.86
N ASP A 21 -4.35 9.13 8.13
CA ASP A 21 -5.30 10.02 8.78
C ASP A 21 -6.53 10.30 7.91
N LEU A 22 -6.35 10.43 6.58
CA LEU A 22 -7.48 10.53 5.64
C LEU A 22 -8.36 9.28 5.69
N ILE A 23 -7.76 8.08 5.62
CA ILE A 23 -8.51 6.82 5.62
C ILE A 23 -9.30 6.67 6.92
N ILE A 24 -8.66 6.94 8.06
CA ILE A 24 -9.31 6.87 9.37
C ILE A 24 -10.48 7.87 9.46
N ALA A 25 -10.24 9.14 9.17
CA ALA A 25 -11.28 10.17 9.20
C ALA A 25 -12.45 9.82 8.25
N THR A 26 -12.15 9.24 7.10
CA THR A 26 -13.17 8.80 6.14
C THR A 26 -14.01 7.66 6.69
N PHE A 27 -13.41 6.65 7.31
CA PHE A 27 -14.17 5.56 7.94
C PHE A 27 -14.98 6.04 9.15
N GLU A 28 -14.41 6.90 10.00
CA GLU A 28 -15.11 7.50 11.14
C GLU A 28 -16.36 8.28 10.68
N HIS A 29 -16.20 9.10 9.63
CA HIS A 29 -17.32 9.83 9.03
C HIS A 29 -18.36 8.85 8.47
N THR A 30 -17.95 7.90 7.65
CA THR A 30 -18.83 6.93 7.01
C THR A 30 -19.64 6.12 8.02
N CYS A 31 -18.99 5.60 9.06
CA CYS A 31 -19.68 4.81 10.08
C CYS A 31 -20.64 5.68 10.90
N ARG A 32 -20.27 6.91 11.23
CA ARG A 32 -21.15 7.84 11.94
C ARG A 32 -22.40 8.16 11.14
N GLU A 33 -22.25 8.45 9.85
CA GLU A 33 -23.37 8.78 8.95
C GLU A 33 -24.30 7.58 8.71
N VAL A 34 -23.74 6.39 8.46
CA VAL A 34 -24.53 5.24 8.00
C VAL A 34 -24.94 4.32 9.14
N LEU A 35 -24.09 4.18 10.17
CA LEU A 35 -24.31 3.24 11.28
C LEU A 35 -24.71 3.94 12.58
N GLY A 36 -24.55 5.27 12.68
CA GLY A 36 -24.86 6.04 13.88
C GLY A 36 -23.82 5.94 15.00
N PHE A 37 -22.64 5.35 14.74
CA PHE A 37 -21.54 5.28 15.71
C PHE A 37 -20.18 5.44 15.04
N THR A 38 -19.15 5.80 15.82
CA THR A 38 -17.77 5.88 15.37
C THR A 38 -16.99 4.67 15.89
N PRO A 39 -16.39 3.84 15.03
CA PRO A 39 -15.56 2.72 15.47
C PRO A 39 -14.29 3.21 16.18
N GLU A 40 -13.73 2.36 17.05
CA GLU A 40 -12.41 2.58 17.60
C GLU A 40 -11.35 2.55 16.49
N ARG A 41 -10.32 3.41 16.62
CA ARG A 41 -9.23 3.55 15.63
C ARG A 41 -8.59 2.20 15.30
N GLU A 42 -8.36 1.36 16.29
CA GLU A 42 -7.77 0.03 16.16
C GLU A 42 -8.58 -0.89 15.25
N LYS A 43 -9.91 -0.80 15.31
CA LYS A 43 -10.81 -1.58 14.43
C LYS A 43 -10.72 -1.12 12.98
N ILE A 44 -10.59 0.20 12.75
CA ILE A 44 -10.39 0.74 11.40
C ILE A 44 -9.03 0.29 10.87
N VAL A 45 -7.96 0.45 11.64
CA VAL A 45 -6.60 0.04 11.27
C VAL A 45 -6.53 -1.45 10.93
N ALA A 46 -7.25 -2.30 11.65
CA ALA A 46 -7.29 -3.74 11.37
C ALA A 46 -7.87 -4.09 9.98
N THR A 47 -8.55 -3.16 9.32
CA THR A 47 -9.09 -3.35 7.96
C THR A 47 -8.13 -2.85 6.85
N PHE A 48 -7.01 -2.24 7.20
CA PHE A 48 -6.08 -1.72 6.22
C PHE A 48 -5.50 -2.83 5.34
N GLY A 49 -5.35 -2.54 4.05
CA GLY A 49 -4.93 -3.53 3.05
C GLY A 49 -6.06 -4.38 2.48
N LEU A 50 -7.22 -4.47 3.14
CA LEU A 50 -8.40 -5.13 2.57
C LEU A 50 -9.01 -4.29 1.43
N PRO A 51 -9.66 -4.93 0.45
CA PRO A 51 -10.56 -4.25 -0.46
C PRO A 51 -11.66 -3.50 0.30
N LEU A 52 -12.03 -2.31 -0.17
CA LEU A 52 -12.96 -1.42 0.55
C LEU A 52 -14.30 -2.07 0.95
N PRO A 53 -14.96 -2.91 0.10
CA PRO A 53 -16.18 -3.61 0.52
C PRO A 53 -15.97 -4.55 1.71
N GLU A 54 -14.84 -5.27 1.73
CA GLU A 54 -14.50 -6.19 2.83
C GLU A 54 -14.23 -5.44 4.13
N ALA A 55 -13.52 -4.31 4.04
CA ALA A 55 -13.31 -3.42 5.18
C ALA A 55 -14.64 -2.89 5.76
N MET A 56 -15.59 -2.51 4.88
CA MET A 56 -16.92 -2.05 5.32
C MET A 56 -17.73 -3.15 5.98
N ILE A 57 -17.67 -4.37 5.47
CA ILE A 57 -18.33 -5.54 6.10
C ILE A 57 -17.71 -5.81 7.48
N ALA A 58 -16.38 -5.77 7.58
CA ALA A 58 -15.67 -6.00 8.84
C ALA A 58 -16.04 -4.97 9.91
N LEU A 59 -16.27 -3.71 9.54
CA LEU A 59 -16.64 -2.63 10.47
C LEU A 59 -18.14 -2.61 10.82
N SER A 60 -19.01 -2.95 9.88
CA SER A 60 -20.46 -2.86 10.06
C SER A 60 -21.11 -4.17 10.51
N GLY A 61 -20.53 -5.31 10.13
CA GLY A 61 -21.19 -6.62 10.21
C GLY A 61 -22.41 -6.76 9.27
N LYS A 62 -22.60 -5.83 8.33
CA LYS A 62 -23.83 -5.69 7.52
C LYS A 62 -23.49 -5.58 6.03
N PRO A 63 -23.42 -6.72 5.30
CA PRO A 63 -23.11 -6.71 3.86
C PRO A 63 -24.09 -5.86 3.03
N GLU A 64 -25.36 -5.77 3.46
CA GLU A 64 -26.39 -4.98 2.78
C GLU A 64 -26.15 -3.46 2.82
N LEU A 65 -25.32 -2.96 3.73
CA LEU A 65 -24.99 -1.53 3.83
C LEU A 65 -23.74 -1.12 3.05
N VAL A 66 -23.05 -2.05 2.42
CA VAL A 66 -21.77 -1.78 1.72
C VAL A 66 -21.91 -0.69 0.66
N GLU A 67 -22.96 -0.69 -0.13
CA GLU A 67 -23.16 0.33 -1.18
C GLU A 67 -23.37 1.72 -0.56
N THR A 68 -24.23 1.84 0.45
CA THR A 68 -24.48 3.10 1.16
C THR A 68 -23.21 3.62 1.83
N MET A 69 -22.48 2.74 2.52
CA MET A 69 -21.22 3.09 3.15
C MET A 69 -20.16 3.52 2.11
N ARG A 70 -20.12 2.84 0.97
CA ARG A 70 -19.19 3.17 -0.11
C ARG A 70 -19.44 4.55 -0.70
N ASP A 71 -20.69 4.96 -0.84
CA ASP A 71 -21.04 6.26 -1.37
C ASP A 71 -20.66 7.37 -0.39
N ALA A 72 -21.01 7.24 0.89
CA ALA A 72 -20.60 8.16 1.95
C ALA A 72 -19.05 8.23 2.09
N TYR A 73 -18.36 7.08 2.01
CA TYR A 73 -16.90 7.01 2.03
C TYR A 73 -16.29 7.81 0.88
N ARG A 74 -16.80 7.59 -0.34
CA ARG A 74 -16.28 8.26 -1.54
C ARG A 74 -16.49 9.76 -1.51
N GLU A 75 -17.66 10.20 -1.06
CA GLU A 75 -17.96 11.63 -0.94
C GLU A 75 -16.96 12.31 -0.02
N TYR A 76 -16.80 11.82 1.20
CA TYR A 76 -15.86 12.39 2.17
C TYR A 76 -14.40 12.29 1.70
N ASN A 77 -13.99 11.11 1.24
CA ASN A 77 -12.62 10.89 0.78
C ASN A 77 -12.27 11.83 -0.39
N ASN A 78 -13.15 11.96 -1.38
CA ASN A 78 -12.92 12.82 -2.53
C ASN A 78 -12.82 14.31 -2.16
N ALA A 79 -13.62 14.75 -1.19
CA ALA A 79 -13.60 16.13 -0.73
C ALA A 79 -12.29 16.52 0.00
N HIS A 80 -11.67 15.56 0.72
CA HIS A 80 -10.54 15.85 1.60
C HIS A 80 -9.21 15.26 1.11
N HIS A 81 -9.21 14.47 0.04
CA HIS A 81 -8.07 13.70 -0.43
C HIS A 81 -6.82 14.56 -0.62
N ASP A 82 -6.89 15.59 -1.45
CA ASP A 82 -5.69 16.35 -1.85
C ASP A 82 -5.16 17.24 -0.71
N ASP A 83 -6.04 17.63 0.21
CA ASP A 83 -5.68 18.43 1.38
C ASP A 83 -5.04 17.60 2.50
N MET A 84 -5.34 16.30 2.59
CA MET A 84 -4.91 15.45 3.70
C MET A 84 -3.76 14.51 3.38
N ILE A 85 -3.53 14.16 2.11
CA ILE A 85 -2.41 13.28 1.77
C ILE A 85 -1.09 14.02 1.70
N ARG A 86 -0.01 13.33 2.09
CA ARG A 86 1.37 13.84 1.99
C ARG A 86 2.29 12.70 1.57
N PRO A 87 3.42 12.94 0.90
CA PRO A 87 4.41 11.90 0.70
C PRO A 87 5.02 11.52 2.05
N ILE A 88 5.39 10.26 2.23
CA ILE A 88 6.22 9.84 3.37
C ILE A 88 7.54 10.62 3.30
N PRO A 89 8.02 11.19 4.43
CA PRO A 89 9.27 11.96 4.45
C PRO A 89 10.45 11.19 3.86
N GLY A 90 11.11 11.79 2.88
CA GLY A 90 12.28 11.21 2.21
C GLY A 90 11.96 10.22 1.09
N VAL A 91 10.67 9.93 0.81
CA VAL A 91 10.31 8.98 -0.26
C VAL A 91 10.71 9.51 -1.63
N LYS A 92 10.47 10.79 -1.92
CA LYS A 92 10.75 11.38 -3.24
C LYS A 92 12.22 11.30 -3.58
N GLU A 93 13.08 11.72 -2.67
CA GLU A 93 14.53 11.69 -2.81
C GLU A 93 15.05 10.24 -2.96
N THR A 94 14.41 9.29 -2.26
CA THR A 94 14.76 7.87 -2.36
C THR A 94 14.38 7.31 -3.73
N LEU A 95 13.17 7.59 -4.22
CA LEU A 95 12.74 7.15 -5.56
C LEU A 95 13.65 7.72 -6.65
N GLU A 96 14.04 8.98 -6.53
CA GLU A 96 14.98 9.65 -7.45
C GLU A 96 16.34 8.94 -7.51
N GLN A 97 16.91 8.62 -6.35
CA GLN A 97 18.19 7.93 -6.25
C GLN A 97 18.11 6.48 -6.74
N LEU A 98 17.03 5.76 -6.45
CA LEU A 98 16.79 4.42 -6.97
C LEU A 98 16.69 4.42 -8.50
N LYS A 99 15.96 5.37 -9.09
CA LYS A 99 15.88 5.53 -10.55
C LYS A 99 17.25 5.85 -11.15
N ALA A 100 18.03 6.71 -10.53
CA ALA A 100 19.40 7.03 -10.98
C ALA A 100 20.34 5.81 -10.97
N GLN A 101 20.09 4.83 -10.09
CA GLN A 101 20.80 3.55 -10.05
C GLN A 101 20.25 2.51 -11.05
N GLY A 102 19.24 2.86 -11.85
CA GLY A 102 18.63 1.96 -12.84
C GLY A 102 17.64 0.95 -12.24
N ILE A 103 17.20 1.13 -10.99
CA ILE A 103 16.21 0.28 -10.36
C ILE A 103 14.84 0.59 -10.96
N LYS A 104 14.13 -0.46 -11.37
CA LYS A 104 12.76 -0.37 -11.86
C LYS A 104 11.79 -0.30 -10.68
N LEU A 105 10.80 0.58 -10.76
CA LEU A 105 9.86 0.83 -9.67
C LEU A 105 8.42 0.59 -10.10
N ALA A 106 7.68 -0.13 -9.27
CA ALA A 106 6.23 -0.30 -9.47
C ALA A 106 5.45 -0.02 -8.19
N VAL A 107 4.21 0.42 -8.36
CA VAL A 107 3.22 0.48 -7.27
C VAL A 107 2.28 -0.72 -7.38
N VAL A 108 2.02 -1.39 -6.25
CA VAL A 108 1.08 -2.52 -6.14
C VAL A 108 0.13 -2.24 -4.97
N THR A 109 -1.10 -1.88 -5.26
CA THR A 109 -2.04 -1.36 -4.24
C THR A 109 -3.46 -1.93 -4.35
N SER A 110 -4.18 -1.96 -3.23
CA SER A 110 -5.62 -2.26 -3.18
C SER A 110 -6.50 -1.05 -3.56
N LYS A 111 -5.90 0.09 -3.87
CA LYS A 111 -6.60 1.29 -4.34
C LYS A 111 -7.04 1.14 -5.80
N LYS A 112 -8.22 1.68 -6.15
CA LYS A 112 -8.70 1.70 -7.54
C LYS A 112 -7.82 2.58 -8.44
N PRO A 113 -7.68 2.26 -9.75
CA PRO A 113 -6.80 2.97 -10.67
C PRO A 113 -6.99 4.50 -10.68
N PRO A 114 -8.22 5.07 -10.73
CA PRO A 114 -8.38 6.52 -10.73
C PRO A 114 -7.88 7.19 -9.46
N MET A 115 -8.06 6.53 -8.30
CA MET A 115 -7.61 7.06 -7.01
C MET A 115 -6.10 6.94 -6.81
N LEU A 116 -5.51 5.84 -7.30
CA LEU A 116 -4.05 5.71 -7.33
C LEU A 116 -3.42 6.82 -8.19
N ARG A 117 -3.95 7.01 -9.40
CA ARG A 117 -3.44 8.06 -10.29
C ARG A 117 -3.55 9.44 -9.66
N ARG A 118 -4.72 9.80 -9.11
CA ARG A 118 -4.92 11.08 -8.40
C ARG A 118 -3.91 11.26 -7.27
N GLY A 119 -3.68 10.22 -6.47
CA GLY A 119 -2.71 10.28 -5.38
C GLY A 119 -1.28 10.47 -5.86
N LEU A 120 -0.85 9.71 -6.87
CA LEU A 120 0.49 9.86 -7.46
C LEU A 120 0.70 11.24 -8.07
N ASP A 121 -0.29 11.77 -8.79
CA ASP A 121 -0.22 13.10 -9.42
C ASP A 121 -0.20 14.20 -8.35
N CYS A 122 -1.07 14.13 -7.33
CA CYS A 122 -1.11 15.08 -6.21
C CYS A 122 0.23 15.14 -5.46
N LEU A 123 0.86 13.99 -5.24
CA LEU A 123 2.15 13.89 -4.56
C LEU A 123 3.37 14.12 -5.49
N GLN A 124 3.13 14.30 -6.80
CA GLN A 124 4.18 14.46 -7.82
C GLN A 124 5.15 13.25 -7.85
N LEU A 125 4.61 12.04 -7.77
CA LEU A 125 5.38 10.79 -7.76
C LEU A 125 5.22 9.96 -9.03
N THR A 126 4.27 10.27 -9.91
CA THR A 126 3.93 9.50 -11.13
C THR A 126 5.14 9.20 -12.00
N GLN A 127 6.06 10.16 -12.17
CA GLN A 127 7.22 10.05 -13.04
C GLN A 127 8.27 9.03 -12.59
N TYR A 128 8.23 8.57 -11.35
CA TYR A 128 9.22 7.61 -10.84
C TYR A 128 8.85 6.16 -11.12
N PHE A 129 7.58 5.85 -11.38
CA PHE A 129 7.09 4.48 -11.50
C PHE A 129 7.01 4.02 -12.96
N ASP A 130 7.63 2.86 -13.22
CA ASP A 130 7.63 2.20 -14.53
C ASP A 130 6.34 1.39 -14.76
N ALA A 131 5.68 0.97 -13.66
CA ALA A 131 4.43 0.22 -13.72
C ALA A 131 3.56 0.46 -12.50
N THR A 132 2.27 0.22 -12.65
CA THR A 132 1.29 0.19 -11.56
C THR A 132 0.40 -1.04 -11.69
N ILE A 133 0.06 -1.63 -10.55
CA ILE A 133 -0.97 -2.66 -10.37
C ILE A 133 -1.93 -2.13 -9.31
N ALA A 134 -3.16 -1.93 -9.71
CA ALA A 134 -4.23 -1.40 -8.86
C ALA A 134 -5.36 -2.42 -8.70
N LEU A 135 -6.31 -2.15 -7.84
CA LEU A 135 -7.46 -3.02 -7.62
C LEU A 135 -8.24 -3.24 -8.93
N GLY A 136 -8.37 -4.50 -9.33
CA GLY A 136 -9.05 -4.93 -10.56
C GLY A 136 -8.11 -5.19 -11.74
N ASP A 137 -6.80 -4.92 -11.61
CA ASP A 137 -5.81 -5.28 -12.64
C ASP A 137 -5.48 -6.78 -12.59
N THR A 138 -5.77 -7.45 -11.47
CA THR A 138 -5.61 -8.89 -11.23
C THR A 138 -6.91 -9.49 -10.71
N LYS A 139 -7.07 -10.80 -10.80
CA LYS A 139 -8.26 -11.51 -10.29
C LYS A 139 -8.25 -11.53 -8.76
N GLU A 140 -7.08 -11.86 -8.21
CA GLU A 140 -6.86 -11.94 -6.77
C GLU A 140 -6.20 -10.65 -6.25
N SER A 141 -6.47 -10.34 -4.98
CA SER A 141 -5.86 -9.21 -4.26
C SER A 141 -4.81 -9.71 -3.28
N LYS A 142 -3.97 -8.81 -2.77
CA LYS A 142 -3.07 -9.10 -1.63
C LYS A 142 -3.89 -9.70 -0.47
N PRO A 143 -3.47 -10.77 0.18
CA PRO A 143 -2.12 -11.36 0.23
C PRO A 143 -1.80 -12.40 -0.86
N HIS A 144 -2.69 -12.62 -1.84
CA HIS A 144 -2.38 -13.51 -2.98
C HIS A 144 -1.17 -12.97 -3.76
N PRO A 145 -0.28 -13.84 -4.32
CA PRO A 145 0.93 -13.40 -5.03
C PRO A 145 0.66 -12.75 -6.39
N GLU A 146 -0.51 -12.93 -6.97
CA GLU A 146 -0.82 -12.49 -8.34
C GLU A 146 -0.53 -11.01 -8.61
N PRO A 147 -0.86 -10.03 -7.71
CA PRO A 147 -0.53 -8.63 -7.95
C PRO A 147 0.98 -8.36 -8.05
N MET A 148 1.78 -9.03 -7.21
CA MET A 148 3.23 -8.88 -7.24
C MET A 148 3.84 -9.51 -8.49
N LEU A 149 3.36 -10.70 -8.88
CA LEU A 149 3.77 -11.37 -10.12
C LEU A 149 3.43 -10.53 -11.36
N ALA A 150 2.25 -9.92 -11.39
CA ALA A 150 1.85 -9.02 -12.47
C ALA A 150 2.75 -7.76 -12.55
N ALA A 151 3.15 -7.21 -11.41
CA ALA A 151 4.10 -6.10 -11.36
C ALA A 151 5.48 -6.51 -11.88
N CYS A 152 6.02 -7.66 -11.44
CA CYS A 152 7.27 -8.22 -11.94
C CYS A 152 7.23 -8.40 -13.46
N ALA A 153 6.15 -8.97 -13.99
CA ALA A 153 5.96 -9.17 -15.43
C ALA A 153 5.97 -7.83 -16.20
N LYS A 154 5.25 -6.80 -15.70
CA LYS A 154 5.27 -5.46 -16.31
C LYS A 154 6.66 -4.82 -16.29
N LEU A 155 7.45 -5.08 -15.25
CA LEU A 155 8.83 -4.60 -15.16
C LEU A 155 9.81 -5.44 -16.00
N GLY A 156 9.42 -6.63 -16.47
CA GLY A 156 10.31 -7.58 -17.16
C GLY A 156 11.38 -8.14 -16.21
N LEU A 157 11.02 -8.42 -14.96
CA LEU A 157 11.90 -8.95 -13.91
C LEU A 157 11.35 -10.25 -13.34
N GLN A 158 12.26 -11.07 -12.79
CA GLN A 158 11.86 -12.20 -11.96
C GLN A 158 11.56 -11.74 -10.53
N PRO A 159 10.64 -12.38 -9.80
CA PRO A 159 10.31 -11.99 -8.42
C PRO A 159 11.53 -11.94 -7.49
N GLU A 160 12.48 -12.88 -7.65
CA GLU A 160 13.71 -12.94 -6.86
C GLU A 160 14.65 -11.74 -7.08
N GLU A 161 14.46 -11.00 -8.17
CA GLU A 161 15.19 -9.76 -8.46
C GLU A 161 14.50 -8.51 -7.86
N CYS A 162 13.37 -8.71 -7.14
CA CYS A 162 12.55 -7.64 -6.62
C CYS A 162 12.50 -7.60 -5.10
N LEU A 163 12.37 -6.38 -4.55
CA LEU A 163 11.91 -6.14 -3.17
C LEU A 163 10.43 -5.78 -3.19
N CYS A 164 9.65 -6.35 -2.28
CA CYS A 164 8.30 -5.92 -1.97
C CYS A 164 8.34 -5.08 -0.69
N VAL A 165 7.95 -3.81 -0.77
CA VAL A 165 7.96 -2.85 0.35
C VAL A 165 6.52 -2.51 0.72
N GLY A 166 6.17 -2.74 1.98
CA GLY A 166 4.81 -2.48 2.46
C GLY A 166 4.73 -2.24 3.96
N ASP A 167 3.58 -1.74 4.39
CA ASP A 167 3.27 -1.41 5.78
C ASP A 167 2.29 -2.39 6.43
N SER A 168 1.78 -3.37 5.67
CA SER A 168 0.81 -4.35 6.13
C SER A 168 1.29 -5.81 5.98
N PRO A 169 0.76 -6.75 6.79
CA PRO A 169 1.02 -8.18 6.60
C PRO A 169 0.63 -8.68 5.20
N PHE A 170 -0.42 -8.10 4.60
CA PHE A 170 -0.91 -8.48 3.27
C PHE A 170 0.13 -8.23 2.17
N ASP A 171 0.87 -7.12 2.25
CA ASP A 171 1.95 -6.79 1.31
C ASP A 171 3.08 -7.81 1.40
N LEU A 172 3.54 -8.06 2.63
CA LEU A 172 4.68 -8.92 2.89
C LEU A 172 4.37 -10.39 2.55
N GLN A 173 3.16 -10.85 2.86
CA GLN A 173 2.70 -12.19 2.49
C GLN A 173 2.60 -12.36 0.97
N SER A 174 2.03 -11.34 0.28
CA SER A 174 1.94 -11.33 -1.18
C SER A 174 3.31 -11.36 -1.84
N GLY A 175 4.24 -10.50 -1.39
CA GLY A 175 5.62 -10.44 -1.87
C GLY A 175 6.37 -11.76 -1.68
N ARG A 176 6.32 -12.30 -0.47
CA ARG A 176 6.96 -13.59 -0.15
C ARG A 176 6.37 -14.75 -0.95
N SER A 177 5.03 -14.81 -1.08
CA SER A 177 4.36 -15.86 -1.86
C SER A 177 4.67 -15.76 -3.35
N ALA A 178 5.00 -14.57 -3.85
CA ALA A 178 5.48 -14.36 -5.21
C ALA A 178 6.96 -14.76 -5.40
N GLY A 179 7.73 -14.92 -4.33
CA GLY A 179 9.17 -15.19 -4.36
C GLY A 179 10.07 -13.95 -4.23
N ALA A 180 9.50 -12.78 -4.04
CA ALA A 180 10.25 -11.55 -3.79
C ALA A 180 10.77 -11.49 -2.34
N LYS A 181 11.84 -10.74 -2.12
CA LYS A 181 12.26 -10.33 -0.78
C LYS A 181 11.35 -9.23 -0.25
N THR A 182 11.12 -9.23 1.06
CA THR A 182 10.14 -8.36 1.69
C THR A 182 10.76 -7.37 2.67
N VAL A 183 10.25 -6.15 2.65
CA VAL A 183 10.69 -5.04 3.50
C VAL A 183 9.48 -4.45 4.22
N ALA A 184 9.48 -4.52 5.56
CA ALA A 184 8.48 -3.83 6.38
C ALA A 184 8.92 -2.42 6.72
N VAL A 185 8.01 -1.46 6.62
CA VAL A 185 8.27 -0.08 7.08
C VAL A 185 7.80 0.09 8.52
N ARG A 186 8.61 0.77 9.37
CA ARG A 186 8.29 0.98 10.79
C ARG A 186 7.26 2.09 11.05
N TYR A 187 7.02 2.94 10.07
CA TYR A 187 6.02 4.01 10.15
C TYR A 187 4.61 3.56 9.77
N THR A 188 4.33 2.28 9.95
CA THR A 188 3.00 1.68 9.75
C THR A 188 2.00 2.10 10.83
N ALA A 189 0.71 2.09 10.48
CA ALA A 189 -0.38 2.18 11.44
C ALA A 189 -0.73 0.84 12.10
N PHE A 190 -0.29 -0.28 11.52
CA PHE A 190 -0.47 -1.61 12.12
C PHE A 190 0.33 -1.75 13.41
N GLY A 191 -0.18 -2.58 14.34
CA GLY A 191 0.59 -3.00 15.51
C GLY A 191 1.89 -3.67 15.06
N TRP A 192 3.03 -3.16 15.55
CA TRP A 192 4.35 -3.56 15.08
C TRP A 192 4.63 -5.06 15.27
N GLU A 193 4.29 -5.59 16.45
CA GLU A 193 4.44 -7.01 16.77
C GLU A 193 3.64 -7.88 15.79
N LYS A 194 2.39 -7.51 15.52
CA LYS A 194 1.52 -8.21 14.58
C LYS A 194 2.08 -8.18 13.16
N LEU A 195 2.59 -7.03 12.71
CA LEU A 195 3.22 -6.90 11.40
C LEU A 195 4.42 -7.85 11.26
N LEU A 196 5.26 -7.96 12.29
CA LEU A 196 6.42 -8.86 12.26
C LEU A 196 6.01 -10.34 12.32
N GLU A 197 5.04 -10.68 13.15
CA GLU A 197 4.57 -12.07 13.33
C GLU A 197 3.91 -12.61 12.07
N GLU A 198 2.96 -11.87 11.51
CA GLU A 198 2.18 -12.29 10.34
C GLU A 198 2.92 -12.00 9.02
N GLY A 199 3.61 -10.88 8.94
CA GLY A 199 4.33 -10.43 7.75
C GLY A 199 5.66 -11.13 7.54
N ARG A 200 6.41 -11.46 8.60
CA ARG A 200 7.74 -12.09 8.56
C ARG A 200 8.67 -11.47 7.52
N PRO A 201 8.98 -10.17 7.60
CA PRO A 201 9.79 -9.49 6.60
C PRO A 201 11.23 -9.98 6.58
N ASP A 202 11.88 -9.96 5.40
CA ASP A 202 13.34 -10.19 5.29
C ASP A 202 14.14 -9.01 5.82
N PHE A 203 13.60 -7.79 5.66
CA PHE A 203 14.21 -6.53 6.09
C PHE A 203 13.19 -5.63 6.76
N VAL A 204 13.70 -4.72 7.57
CA VAL A 204 12.93 -3.66 8.23
C VAL A 204 13.63 -2.34 7.99
N ILE A 205 12.86 -1.30 7.66
CA ILE A 205 13.38 0.06 7.51
C ILE A 205 12.57 1.05 8.37
N ALA A 206 13.25 2.01 8.95
CA ALA A 206 12.61 3.12 9.67
C ALA A 206 12.40 4.34 8.76
N ARG A 207 13.15 4.43 7.66
CA ARG A 207 13.10 5.54 6.70
C ARG A 207 13.29 5.00 5.29
N PRO A 208 12.63 5.61 4.27
CA PRO A 208 12.75 5.18 2.87
C PRO A 208 14.19 5.08 2.36
N GLN A 209 15.08 5.99 2.79
CA GLN A 209 16.48 6.04 2.36
C GLN A 209 17.27 4.76 2.65
N GLU A 210 16.86 3.99 3.65
CA GLU A 210 17.51 2.72 4.02
C GLU A 210 17.37 1.65 2.92
N LEU A 211 16.42 1.82 1.96
CA LEU A 211 16.31 0.98 0.78
C LEU A 211 17.57 1.04 -0.10
N LEU A 212 18.24 2.19 -0.17
CA LEU A 212 19.47 2.35 -0.95
C LEU A 212 20.60 1.45 -0.44
N GLU A 213 20.65 1.21 0.87
CA GLU A 213 21.63 0.31 1.47
C GLU A 213 21.31 -1.17 1.20
N ILE A 214 20.03 -1.52 1.05
CA ILE A 214 19.60 -2.89 0.74
C ILE A 214 19.90 -3.23 -0.72
N VAL A 215 19.63 -2.29 -1.62
CA VAL A 215 19.85 -2.47 -3.07
C VAL A 215 21.33 -2.50 -3.43
N GLY A 216 22.18 -1.76 -2.69
CA GLY A 216 23.63 -1.66 -2.94
C GLY A 216 24.46 -2.85 -2.45
N LYS A 217 23.85 -3.84 -1.79
CA LYS A 217 24.51 -5.05 -1.27
C LYS A 217 24.49 -6.20 -2.26
#